data_28097e2f227fb130befaac801b3a7d51
#
_entry.id   28097e2f227fb130befaac801b3a7d51
#
_cell.length_a   1.000
_cell.length_b   1.000
_cell.length_c   1.000
_cell.angle_alpha   90.00
_cell.angle_beta   90.00
_cell.angle_gamma   90.00
#
_symmetry.space_group_name_H-M   'P 1'
#
loop_
_entity.id
_entity.type
_entity.pdbx_description
1 polymer ?
#
loop_
_entity_poly.entity_id
_entity_poly.type
_entity_poly.pdbx_seq_one_letter_code
_entity_poly.pdbx_strand_id
1 'polypeptide(L)'
;MVRPALLLVALACAPLLGGCRYAFVPLIPAQVNVDLPARLTNAALTRQGDTLRVTAQLDGRFEPGFLTVRWFDGGRELGTDSVYLDDRQRAATFTLDAPARGTYRAVLSFGGAALRQVELYEVAP
;
A
#
# COMPACT_ATOMS: atom_id res chain seq x y z
N MET A 1 60.55 -22.41 31.58
CA MET A 1 59.40 -22.73 32.40
C MET A 1 58.28 -21.69 32.34
N VAL A 2 58.46 -20.69 31.54
CA VAL A 2 57.44 -19.67 31.31
C VAL A 2 56.51 -20.10 30.18
N ARG A 3 56.88 -21.07 29.38
CA ARG A 3 56.18 -21.52 28.20
C ARG A 3 54.78 -22.10 28.39
N PRO A 4 54.50 -22.89 29.43
CA PRO A 4 53.15 -23.38 29.61
C PRO A 4 52.16 -22.29 30.04
N ALA A 5 52.63 -21.27 30.70
CA ALA A 5 51.79 -20.13 31.07
C ALA A 5 51.40 -19.28 29.86
N LEU A 6 52.30 -19.11 28.91
CA LEU A 6 52.05 -18.42 27.66
C LEU A 6 51.05 -19.14 26.77
N LEU A 7 51.14 -20.47 26.73
CA LEU A 7 50.17 -21.31 26.00
C LEU A 7 48.77 -21.24 26.60
N LEU A 8 48.68 -21.18 27.92
CA LEU A 8 47.39 -21.02 28.63
C LEU A 8 46.74 -19.67 28.36
N VAL A 9 47.51 -18.61 28.24
CA VAL A 9 47.02 -17.28 27.93
C VAL A 9 46.49 -17.24 26.50
N ALA A 10 47.16 -17.87 25.55
CA ALA A 10 46.73 -17.95 24.17
C ALA A 10 45.41 -18.73 24.01
N LEU A 11 45.23 -19.80 24.78
CA LEU A 11 44.02 -20.58 24.81
C LEU A 11 42.85 -19.80 25.44
N ALA A 12 43.11 -18.95 26.41
CA ALA A 12 42.08 -18.15 27.08
C ALA A 12 41.56 -17.03 26.15
N CYS A 13 42.39 -16.52 25.25
CA CYS A 13 41.95 -15.51 24.28
C CYS A 13 41.07 -16.08 23.16
N ALA A 14 41.25 -17.37 22.80
CA ALA A 14 40.47 -17.99 21.75
C ALA A 14 38.95 -18.07 22.04
N PRO A 15 38.51 -18.44 23.26
CA PRO A 15 37.10 -18.42 23.60
C PRO A 15 36.47 -17.04 23.59
N LEU A 16 37.22 -16.00 23.88
CA LEU A 16 36.75 -14.63 23.87
C LEU A 16 36.42 -14.16 22.45
N LEU A 17 37.17 -14.55 21.46
CA LEU A 17 36.90 -14.28 20.06
C LEU A 17 35.67 -15.05 19.55
N GLY A 18 35.44 -16.26 20.06
CA GLY A 18 34.26 -17.05 19.76
C GLY A 18 32.99 -16.49 20.41
N GLY A 19 33.11 -15.79 21.55
CA GLY A 19 31.99 -15.14 22.24
C GLY A 19 31.46 -13.89 21.55
N CYS A 20 32.22 -13.33 20.61
CA CYS A 20 31.75 -12.24 19.76
C CYS A 20 30.89 -12.74 18.61
N ARG A 21 30.57 -13.99 18.55
CA ARG A 21 29.50 -14.41 17.65
C ARG A 21 28.20 -13.87 18.19
N TYR A 22 27.79 -12.82 17.59
CA TYR A 22 26.40 -12.44 17.67
C TYR A 22 25.60 -13.65 17.18
N ALA A 23 24.83 -14.24 18.06
CA ALA A 23 23.64 -14.89 17.60
C ALA A 23 22.84 -13.82 16.90
N PHE A 24 23.12 -13.60 15.65
CA PHE A 24 22.26 -12.80 14.80
C PHE A 24 20.99 -13.62 14.67
N VAL A 25 20.10 -13.43 15.62
CA VAL A 25 18.73 -13.83 15.41
C VAL A 25 18.20 -12.81 14.43
N PRO A 26 17.96 -13.20 13.17
CA PRO A 26 17.23 -12.30 12.32
C PRO A 26 15.94 -12.05 13.06
N LEU A 27 15.74 -10.82 13.49
CA LEU A 27 14.43 -10.35 13.82
C LEU A 27 13.62 -10.46 12.54
N ILE A 28 13.14 -11.65 12.29
CA ILE A 28 12.00 -11.80 11.43
C ILE A 28 10.93 -11.08 12.21
N PRO A 29 10.47 -9.91 11.74
CA PRO A 29 9.31 -9.32 12.35
C PRO A 29 8.28 -10.44 12.34
N ALA A 30 7.81 -10.82 13.52
CA ALA A 30 6.65 -11.66 13.61
C ALA A 30 5.72 -11.18 12.52
N GLN A 31 5.37 -12.06 11.60
CA GLN A 31 4.43 -11.73 10.58
C GLN A 31 3.24 -11.13 11.31
N VAL A 32 3.26 -9.83 11.41
CA VAL A 32 2.06 -9.12 11.72
C VAL A 32 1.18 -9.48 10.55
N ASN A 33 0.25 -10.39 10.75
CA ASN A 33 -0.93 -10.42 9.93
C ASN A 33 -1.53 -9.04 10.09
N VAL A 34 -1.06 -8.12 9.28
CA VAL A 34 -1.80 -6.93 9.00
C VAL A 34 -2.98 -7.47 8.21
N ASP A 35 -4.02 -7.86 8.92
CA ASP A 35 -5.34 -7.85 8.34
C ASP A 35 -5.52 -6.42 7.87
N LEU A 36 -5.16 -6.19 6.62
CA LEU A 36 -5.63 -5.02 5.93
C LEU A 36 -7.15 -5.16 5.97
N PRO A 37 -7.84 -4.39 6.81
CA PRO A 37 -9.26 -4.65 7.07
C PRO A 37 -10.10 -4.44 5.82
N ALA A 38 -9.57 -3.76 4.81
CA ALA A 38 -10.27 -3.48 3.59
C ALA A 38 -9.36 -3.60 2.38
N ARG A 39 -9.86 -4.22 1.31
CA ARG A 39 -9.19 -4.32 0.02
C ARG A 39 -10.12 -3.86 -1.07
N LEU A 40 -9.61 -3.05 -1.99
CA LEU A 40 -10.35 -2.71 -3.20
C LEU A 40 -10.11 -3.78 -4.25
N THR A 41 -11.21 -4.34 -4.74
CA THR A 41 -11.24 -5.28 -5.85
C THR A 41 -11.99 -4.66 -7.02
N ASN A 42 -11.69 -5.10 -8.23
CA ASN A 42 -12.35 -4.64 -9.45
C ASN A 42 -12.32 -3.12 -9.68
N ALA A 43 -11.33 -2.45 -9.13
CA ALA A 43 -11.17 -1.01 -9.36
C ALA A 43 -10.73 -0.77 -10.80
N ALA A 44 -11.51 0.02 -11.53
CA ALA A 44 -11.25 0.33 -12.93
C ALA A 44 -11.68 1.76 -13.25
N LEU A 45 -10.87 2.42 -14.07
CA LEU A 45 -11.15 3.73 -14.62
C LEU A 45 -11.40 3.59 -16.11
N THR A 46 -12.59 3.98 -16.55
CA THR A 46 -13.03 3.88 -17.95
C THR A 46 -13.62 5.20 -18.42
N ARG A 47 -13.59 5.40 -19.74
CA ARG A 47 -14.27 6.53 -20.37
C ARG A 47 -15.56 6.05 -21.02
N GLN A 48 -16.62 6.83 -20.79
CA GLN A 48 -17.89 6.68 -21.49
C GLN A 48 -18.31 8.05 -22.04
N GLY A 49 -18.09 8.26 -23.35
CA GLY A 49 -18.35 9.54 -23.96
C GLY A 49 -17.49 10.65 -23.33
N ASP A 50 -18.12 11.67 -22.81
CA ASP A 50 -17.47 12.81 -22.15
C ASP A 50 -17.27 12.59 -20.65
N THR A 51 -17.59 11.42 -20.15
CA THR A 51 -17.57 11.13 -18.72
C THR A 51 -16.53 10.05 -18.40
N LEU A 52 -15.75 10.28 -17.38
CA LEU A 52 -14.91 9.24 -16.76
C LEU A 52 -15.69 8.54 -15.65
N ARG A 53 -15.49 7.23 -15.55
CA ARG A 53 -16.14 6.42 -14.52
C ARG A 53 -15.12 5.58 -13.80
N VAL A 54 -15.16 5.61 -12.48
CA VAL A 54 -14.44 4.69 -11.61
C VAL A 54 -15.45 3.80 -10.91
N THR A 55 -15.26 2.50 -11.04
CA THR A 55 -16.00 1.49 -10.26
C THR A 55 -15.03 0.81 -9.32
N ALA A 56 -15.47 0.56 -8.10
CA ALA A 56 -14.65 -0.11 -7.09
C ALA A 56 -15.52 -0.91 -6.15
N GLN A 57 -15.01 -2.03 -5.69
CA GLN A 57 -15.64 -2.85 -4.67
C GLN A 57 -14.70 -3.00 -3.49
N LEU A 58 -15.24 -2.84 -2.28
CA LEU A 58 -14.51 -2.97 -1.04
C LEU A 58 -14.80 -4.33 -0.43
N ASP A 59 -13.77 -5.17 -0.32
CA ASP A 59 -13.85 -6.50 0.27
C ASP A 59 -13.14 -6.54 1.62
N GLY A 60 -13.44 -7.59 2.38
CA GLY A 60 -12.87 -7.81 3.69
C GLY A 60 -13.74 -7.26 4.81
N ARG A 61 -13.15 -7.17 5.99
CA ARG A 61 -13.81 -6.56 7.15
C ARG A 61 -13.38 -5.11 7.25
N PHE A 62 -14.35 -4.24 7.37
CA PHE A 62 -14.09 -2.81 7.52
C PHE A 62 -15.17 -2.16 8.37
N GLU A 63 -14.79 -1.12 9.09
CA GLU A 63 -15.74 -0.25 9.74
C GLU A 63 -16.44 0.59 8.68
N PRO A 64 -17.77 0.80 8.80
CA PRO A 64 -18.48 1.69 7.89
C PRO A 64 -17.80 3.06 7.79
N GLY A 65 -17.73 3.58 6.59
CA GLY A 65 -17.06 4.85 6.35
C GLY A 65 -17.18 5.29 4.90
N PHE A 66 -16.41 6.32 4.55
CA PHE A 66 -16.43 6.90 3.22
C PHE A 66 -15.29 6.38 2.37
N LEU A 67 -15.65 5.86 1.20
CA LEU A 67 -14.71 5.68 0.09
C LEU A 67 -14.62 7.00 -0.66
N THR A 68 -13.42 7.53 -0.79
CA THR A 68 -13.16 8.82 -1.41
C THR A 68 -12.35 8.62 -2.67
N VAL A 69 -12.73 9.31 -3.73
CA VAL A 69 -11.95 9.40 -4.95
C VAL A 69 -11.39 10.80 -5.10
N ARG A 70 -10.10 10.90 -5.44
CA ARG A 70 -9.47 12.15 -5.88
C ARG A 70 -9.08 11.99 -7.32
N TRP A 71 -9.52 12.94 -8.14
CA TRP A 71 -9.31 12.94 -9.58
C TRP A 71 -8.18 13.86 -9.97
N PHE A 72 -7.33 13.38 -10.87
CA PHE A 72 -6.20 14.16 -11.39
C PHE A 72 -6.14 14.08 -12.91
N ASP A 73 -5.71 15.17 -13.53
CA ASP A 73 -5.25 15.21 -14.91
C ASP A 73 -3.78 15.63 -14.87
N GLY A 74 -2.88 14.68 -15.16
CA GLY A 74 -1.46 14.89 -14.91
C GLY A 74 -1.20 15.19 -13.43
N GLY A 75 -0.56 16.30 -13.14
CA GLY A 75 -0.33 16.75 -11.76
C GLY A 75 -1.43 17.63 -11.17
N ARG A 76 -2.48 17.93 -11.95
CA ARG A 76 -3.54 18.82 -11.51
C ARG A 76 -4.71 18.06 -10.91
N GLU A 77 -5.10 18.42 -9.69
CA GLU A 77 -6.29 17.87 -9.06
C GLU A 77 -7.56 18.47 -9.68
N LEU A 78 -8.48 17.61 -10.08
CA LEU A 78 -9.73 18.01 -10.71
C LEU A 78 -10.89 18.05 -9.73
N GLY A 79 -10.86 17.24 -8.71
CA GLY A 79 -11.93 17.19 -7.73
C GLY A 79 -11.87 15.97 -6.84
N THR A 80 -12.78 15.93 -5.88
CA THR A 80 -12.91 14.88 -4.88
C THR A 80 -14.38 14.54 -4.71
N ASP A 81 -14.69 13.27 -4.54
CA ASP A 81 -16.02 12.78 -4.24
C ASP A 81 -15.96 11.64 -3.25
N SER A 82 -17.06 11.38 -2.53
CA SER A 82 -17.10 10.35 -1.51
C SER A 82 -18.44 9.63 -1.53
N VAL A 83 -18.41 8.32 -1.24
CA VAL A 83 -19.59 7.48 -1.08
C VAL A 83 -19.45 6.70 0.23
N TYR A 84 -20.51 6.66 1.01
CA TYR A 84 -20.56 5.89 2.25
C TYR A 84 -20.71 4.41 1.93
N LEU A 85 -19.86 3.59 2.50
CA LEU A 85 -19.88 2.13 2.37
C LEU A 85 -20.06 1.47 3.73
N ASP A 86 -20.80 0.35 3.72
CA ASP A 86 -21.03 -0.50 4.87
C ASP A 86 -21.14 -1.95 4.42
N ASP A 87 -21.55 -2.84 5.34
CA ASP A 87 -21.70 -4.27 5.03
C ASP A 87 -22.72 -4.55 3.93
N ARG A 88 -23.67 -3.67 3.73
CA ARG A 88 -24.73 -3.84 2.74
C ARG A 88 -24.40 -3.21 1.40
N GLN A 89 -23.62 -2.15 1.41
CA GLN A 89 -23.18 -1.47 0.20
C GLN A 89 -21.67 -1.42 0.17
N ARG A 90 -21.09 -2.33 -0.60
CA ARG A 90 -19.64 -2.53 -0.68
C ARG A 90 -19.05 -2.00 -1.98
N ALA A 91 -19.88 -1.58 -2.92
CA ALA A 91 -19.45 -1.10 -4.23
C ALA A 91 -19.80 0.37 -4.39
N ALA A 92 -18.96 1.08 -5.11
CA ALA A 92 -19.17 2.48 -5.45
C ALA A 92 -18.86 2.74 -6.91
N THR A 93 -19.56 3.71 -7.47
CA THR A 93 -19.30 4.24 -8.80
C THR A 93 -19.17 5.74 -8.69
N PHE A 94 -18.05 6.27 -9.21
CA PHE A 94 -17.82 7.70 -9.30
C PHE A 94 -17.74 8.12 -10.75
N THR A 95 -18.27 9.30 -11.04
CA THR A 95 -18.23 9.88 -12.38
C THR A 95 -17.64 11.27 -12.34
N LEU A 96 -16.97 11.65 -13.42
CA LEU A 96 -16.40 12.97 -13.58
C LEU A 96 -16.58 13.40 -15.04
N ASP A 97 -17.13 14.58 -15.24
CA ASP A 97 -17.19 15.19 -16.58
C ASP A 97 -15.79 15.61 -17.01
N ALA A 98 -15.30 14.99 -18.04
CA ALA A 98 -13.96 15.23 -18.57
C ALA A 98 -13.97 15.01 -20.09
N PRO A 99 -14.49 15.96 -20.87
CA PRO A 99 -14.63 15.79 -22.33
C PRO A 99 -13.28 15.73 -23.04
N ALA A 100 -12.25 16.40 -22.52
CA ALA A 100 -10.93 16.38 -23.11
C ALA A 100 -10.21 15.06 -22.84
N ARG A 101 -9.50 14.57 -23.82
CA ARG A 101 -8.59 13.42 -23.63
C ARG A 101 -7.35 13.86 -22.85
N GLY A 102 -6.85 13.01 -22.01
CA GLY A 102 -5.71 13.32 -21.17
C GLY A 102 -5.13 12.13 -20.45
N THR A 103 -4.28 12.41 -19.49
CA THR A 103 -3.70 11.42 -18.59
C THR A 103 -4.42 11.50 -17.26
N TYR A 104 -5.45 10.72 -17.12
CA TYR A 104 -6.30 10.76 -15.93
C TYR A 104 -5.89 9.73 -14.90
N ARG A 105 -6.03 10.10 -13.65
CA ARG A 105 -5.72 9.27 -12.50
C ARG A 105 -6.77 9.48 -11.43
N ALA A 106 -7.18 8.39 -10.82
CA ALA A 106 -8.06 8.42 -9.67
C ALA A 106 -7.40 7.70 -8.50
N VAL A 107 -7.31 8.37 -7.36
CA VAL A 107 -6.79 7.81 -6.12
C VAL A 107 -7.96 7.50 -5.21
N LEU A 108 -8.09 6.24 -4.85
CA LEU A 108 -9.16 5.75 -4.00
C LEU A 108 -8.65 5.56 -2.58
N SER A 109 -9.33 6.18 -1.62
CA SER A 109 -8.98 6.14 -0.20
C SER A 109 -10.18 5.73 0.63
N PHE A 110 -9.93 4.98 1.69
CA PHE A 110 -10.94 4.59 2.65
C PHE A 110 -10.41 4.80 4.07
N GLY A 111 -11.19 5.48 4.90
CA GLY A 111 -10.77 5.77 6.27
C GLY A 111 -9.47 6.59 6.36
N GLY A 112 -9.20 7.44 5.37
CA GLY A 112 -7.99 8.26 5.32
C GLY A 112 -6.76 7.56 4.75
N ALA A 113 -6.83 6.27 4.42
CA ALA A 113 -5.73 5.52 3.83
C ALA A 113 -5.95 5.32 2.33
N ALA A 114 -4.96 5.65 1.52
CA ALA A 114 -5.00 5.38 0.08
C ALA A 114 -4.89 3.88 -0.16
N LEU A 115 -5.87 3.30 -0.83
CA LEU A 115 -5.94 1.87 -1.09
C LEU A 115 -5.53 1.50 -2.51
N ARG A 116 -5.82 2.34 -3.48
CA ARG A 116 -5.54 2.05 -4.87
C ARG A 116 -5.53 3.31 -5.73
N GLN A 117 -4.70 3.27 -6.76
CA GLN A 117 -4.67 4.26 -7.81
C GLN A 117 -4.97 3.57 -9.14
N VAL A 118 -5.86 4.14 -9.91
CA VAL A 118 -6.19 3.69 -11.26
C VAL A 118 -5.92 4.80 -12.25
N GLU A 119 -5.46 4.44 -13.44
CA GLU A 119 -5.00 5.38 -14.44
C GLU A 119 -5.62 5.08 -15.80
N LEU A 120 -5.81 6.13 -16.58
CA LEU A 120 -6.25 6.05 -17.96
C LEU A 120 -5.42 7.02 -18.80
N TYR A 121 -4.62 6.46 -19.68
CA TYR A 121 -3.81 7.23 -20.62
C TYR A 121 -4.52 7.29 -21.96
N GLU A 122 -4.90 8.49 -22.37
CA GLU A 122 -5.59 8.71 -23.61
C GLU A 122 -4.69 9.45 -24.59
N VAL A 123 -4.46 8.82 -25.74
CA VAL A 123 -3.70 9.41 -26.81
C VAL A 123 -4.68 10.07 -27.77
N ALA A 124 -4.40 11.31 -28.15
CA ALA A 124 -5.19 11.99 -29.19
C ALA A 124 -5.03 11.23 -30.51
N PRO A 125 -6.12 10.98 -31.27
CA PRO A 125 -6.04 10.32 -32.57
C PRO A 125 -5.25 11.12 -33.59
#